data_cf10f468089084158b03543a5759bcae
#
_entry.id   cf10f468089084158b03543a5759bcae
#
_cell.length_a   1.000
_cell.length_b   1.000
_cell.length_c   1.000
_cell.angle_alpha   90.00
_cell.angle_beta   90.00
_cell.angle_gamma   90.00
#
_symmetry.space_group_name_H-M   'P 1'
#
loop_
_entity.id
_entity.type
_entity.pdbx_description
1 polymer ?
#
loop_
_entity_poly.entity_id
_entity_poly.type
_entity_poly.pdbx_seq_one_letter_code
_entity_poly.pdbx_strand_id
1 'polypeptide(L)'
;MSITADNKKNLGKMALDKAWQSWRQTKVAPEIVISDGGPLAAAKFGRLLIRRDVLDAGNATLIDWLVAHNAAFLVNRWVRWQRLWAILSLVMGTLDAAIWHQYGPAASMLFLASVMAWTSLWNADQYAVRALNARRSIAGLKAERAFTHKKESWLDTRRIRLMRGESFF
;
A
#
# COMPACT_ATOMS: atom_id res chain seq x y z
N MET A 1 -27.19 -7.21 12.34
CA MET A 1 -27.57 -5.93 11.65
C MET A 1 -26.75 -5.85 10.37
N SER A 2 -27.36 -6.04 9.19
CA SER A 2 -26.64 -6.00 7.91
C SER A 2 -26.33 -4.54 7.57
N ILE A 3 -25.05 -4.18 7.50
CA ILE A 3 -24.60 -2.85 7.05
C ILE A 3 -24.91 -2.77 5.55
N THR A 4 -25.71 -1.79 5.12
CA THR A 4 -26.06 -1.60 3.71
C THR A 4 -24.84 -1.26 2.87
N ALA A 5 -24.86 -1.55 1.56
CA ALA A 5 -23.72 -1.29 0.65
C ALA A 5 -23.28 0.19 0.68
N ASP A 6 -24.24 1.10 0.83
CA ASP A 6 -23.97 2.54 0.94
C ASP A 6 -23.21 2.90 2.22
N ASN A 7 -23.54 2.30 3.36
CA ASN A 7 -22.79 2.52 4.60
C ASN A 7 -21.36 2.00 4.52
N LYS A 8 -21.12 0.90 3.80
CA LYS A 8 -19.77 0.34 3.59
C LYS A 8 -18.91 1.25 2.72
N LYS A 9 -19.48 1.77 1.63
CA LYS A 9 -18.80 2.73 0.75
C LYS A 9 -18.46 4.02 1.51
N ASN A 10 -19.35 4.47 2.40
CA ASN A 10 -19.14 5.64 3.25
C ASN A 10 -17.98 5.48 4.23
N LEU A 11 -17.78 4.30 4.83
CA LEU A 11 -16.61 4.06 5.71
C LEU A 11 -15.29 4.25 4.97
N GLY A 12 -15.15 3.66 3.79
CA GLY A 12 -13.97 3.84 2.96
C GLY A 12 -13.77 5.30 2.54
N LYS A 13 -14.87 5.99 2.18
CA LYS A 13 -14.83 7.41 1.79
C LYS A 13 -14.39 8.30 2.94
N MET A 14 -14.92 8.11 4.13
CA MET A 14 -14.49 8.87 5.33
C MET A 14 -13.00 8.69 5.63
N ALA A 15 -12.48 7.46 5.53
CA ALA A 15 -11.06 7.18 5.72
C ALA A 15 -10.20 7.88 4.65
N LEU A 16 -10.66 7.88 3.39
CA LEU A 16 -9.97 8.54 2.29
C LEU A 16 -9.99 10.06 2.44
N ASP A 17 -11.13 10.66 2.75
CA ASP A 17 -11.27 12.11 2.92
C ASP A 17 -10.37 12.60 4.06
N LYS A 18 -10.29 11.86 5.16
CA LYS A 18 -9.40 12.14 6.28
C LYS A 18 -7.92 12.11 5.88
N ALA A 19 -7.49 11.08 5.14
CA ALA A 19 -6.13 10.98 4.62
C ALA A 19 -5.83 12.11 3.63
N TRP A 20 -6.77 12.40 2.75
CA TRP A 20 -6.65 13.44 1.73
C TRP A 20 -6.49 14.83 2.32
N GLN A 21 -7.28 15.16 3.34
CA GLN A 21 -7.16 16.41 4.08
C GLN A 21 -5.82 16.52 4.82
N SER A 22 -5.37 15.44 5.46
CA SER A 22 -4.10 15.44 6.20
C SER A 22 -2.89 15.68 5.29
N TRP A 23 -2.96 15.28 4.01
CA TRP A 23 -1.93 15.56 3.01
C TRP A 23 -2.08 16.91 2.31
N ARG A 24 -3.08 17.72 2.70
CA ARG A 24 -3.38 19.03 2.11
C ARG A 24 -3.52 18.97 0.58
N GLN A 25 -4.17 17.93 0.07
CA GLN A 25 -4.38 17.78 -1.36
C GLN A 25 -5.48 18.73 -1.83
N THR A 26 -5.16 19.50 -2.87
CA THR A 26 -6.12 20.43 -3.52
C THR A 26 -6.98 19.75 -4.58
N LYS A 27 -6.59 18.58 -5.05
CA LYS A 27 -7.33 17.79 -6.04
C LYS A 27 -8.48 17.05 -5.39
N VAL A 28 -9.50 16.75 -6.16
CA VAL A 28 -10.62 15.90 -5.73
C VAL A 28 -10.10 14.53 -5.33
N ALA A 29 -10.58 13.99 -4.22
CA ALA A 29 -10.23 12.65 -3.77
C ALA A 29 -10.66 11.59 -4.80
N PRO A 30 -9.89 10.53 -5.01
CA PRO A 30 -10.21 9.49 -5.97
C PRO A 30 -11.48 8.73 -5.57
N GLU A 31 -12.15 8.16 -6.56
CA GLU A 31 -13.32 7.32 -6.34
C GLU A 31 -12.91 6.02 -5.62
N ILE A 32 -13.73 5.60 -4.66
CA ILE A 32 -13.60 4.27 -4.04
C ILE A 32 -14.51 3.28 -4.79
N VAL A 33 -13.92 2.18 -5.21
CA VAL A 33 -14.59 1.07 -5.88
C VAL A 33 -14.49 -0.17 -4.99
N ILE A 34 -15.63 -0.80 -4.73
CA ILE A 34 -15.69 -2.06 -3.98
C ILE A 34 -15.38 -3.21 -4.92
N SER A 35 -14.43 -4.06 -4.54
CA SER A 35 -14.00 -5.24 -5.30
C SER A 35 -14.39 -6.52 -4.56
N ASP A 36 -14.84 -7.54 -5.28
CA ASP A 36 -15.19 -8.85 -4.71
C ASP A 36 -13.98 -9.80 -4.62
N GLY A 37 -12.83 -9.43 -5.19
CA GLY A 37 -11.63 -10.25 -5.19
C GLY A 37 -10.35 -9.44 -5.33
N GLY A 38 -9.20 -10.13 -5.30
CA GLY A 38 -7.88 -9.50 -5.42
C GLY A 38 -7.28 -9.04 -4.09
N PRO A 39 -6.38 -8.04 -4.09
CA PRO A 39 -5.76 -7.53 -2.88
C PRO A 39 -6.76 -6.83 -1.98
N LEU A 40 -6.47 -6.74 -0.66
CA LEU A 40 -7.34 -6.09 0.33
C LEU A 40 -7.70 -4.65 -0.04
N ALA A 41 -6.71 -3.92 -0.53
CA ALA A 41 -6.88 -2.62 -1.17
C ALA A 41 -5.81 -2.43 -2.26
N ALA A 42 -6.12 -1.64 -3.28
CA ALA A 42 -5.19 -1.31 -4.35
C ALA A 42 -5.51 0.04 -4.98
N ALA A 43 -4.47 0.79 -5.33
CA ALA A 43 -4.58 1.96 -6.18
C ALA A 43 -4.46 1.54 -7.66
N LYS A 44 -5.51 1.73 -8.45
CA LYS A 44 -5.54 1.29 -9.85
C LYS A 44 -6.35 2.27 -10.71
N PHE A 45 -5.78 2.70 -11.83
CA PHE A 45 -6.44 3.61 -12.81
C PHE A 45 -7.06 4.87 -12.18
N GLY A 46 -6.35 5.50 -11.23
CA GLY A 46 -6.86 6.71 -10.57
C GLY A 46 -7.95 6.47 -9.53
N ARG A 47 -8.31 5.21 -9.24
CA ARG A 47 -9.31 4.80 -8.27
C ARG A 47 -8.67 4.01 -7.14
N LEU A 48 -9.34 3.99 -5.99
CA LEU A 48 -8.96 3.16 -4.85
C LEU A 48 -9.94 1.99 -4.76
N LEU A 49 -9.44 0.78 -5.03
CA LEU A 49 -10.21 -0.45 -4.85
C LEU A 49 -10.07 -0.91 -3.41
N ILE A 50 -11.18 -1.33 -2.79
CA ILE A 50 -11.19 -1.95 -1.46
C ILE A 50 -12.01 -3.23 -1.55
N ARG A 51 -11.47 -4.32 -1.03
CA ARG A 51 -12.15 -5.61 -1.05
C ARG A 51 -13.35 -5.59 -0.10
N ARG A 52 -14.46 -6.18 -0.53
CA ARG A 52 -15.75 -6.16 0.17
C ARG A 52 -15.65 -6.71 1.59
N ASP A 53 -14.96 -7.83 1.79
CA ASP A 53 -14.82 -8.47 3.10
C ASP A 53 -14.08 -7.59 4.12
N VAL A 54 -13.16 -6.71 3.68
CA VAL A 54 -12.50 -5.72 4.54
C VAL A 54 -13.52 -4.72 5.09
N LEU A 55 -14.42 -4.26 4.22
CA LEU A 55 -15.50 -3.33 4.63
C LEU A 55 -16.54 -4.04 5.51
N ASP A 56 -16.83 -5.32 5.22
CA ASP A 56 -17.77 -6.14 5.98
C ASP A 56 -17.27 -6.43 7.40
N ALA A 57 -15.97 -6.59 7.56
CA ALA A 57 -15.35 -6.75 8.88
C ALA A 57 -15.50 -5.51 9.77
N GLY A 58 -15.78 -4.33 9.20
CA GLY A 58 -16.04 -3.09 9.94
C GLY A 58 -14.89 -2.60 10.82
N ASN A 59 -13.67 -3.11 10.61
CA ASN A 59 -12.50 -2.72 11.39
C ASN A 59 -11.96 -1.38 10.89
N ALA A 60 -12.34 -0.29 11.56
CA ALA A 60 -11.94 1.07 11.18
C ALA A 60 -10.41 1.25 11.11
N THR A 61 -9.65 0.62 12.01
CA THR A 61 -8.18 0.71 12.03
C THR A 61 -7.58 0.07 10.77
N LEU A 62 -8.10 -1.07 10.36
CA LEU A 62 -7.69 -1.76 9.13
C LEU A 62 -8.05 -0.93 7.89
N ILE A 63 -9.27 -0.41 7.84
CA ILE A 63 -9.76 0.40 6.70
C ILE A 63 -8.93 1.68 6.58
N ASP A 64 -8.76 2.44 7.67
CA ASP A 64 -7.95 3.67 7.69
C ASP A 64 -6.54 3.40 7.17
N TRP A 65 -5.90 2.32 7.64
CA TRP A 65 -4.56 1.92 7.22
C TRP A 65 -4.50 1.59 5.73
N LEU A 66 -5.36 0.67 5.27
CA LEU A 66 -5.36 0.22 3.88
C LEU A 66 -5.64 1.37 2.91
N VAL A 67 -6.56 2.26 3.28
CA VAL A 67 -6.89 3.45 2.49
C VAL A 67 -5.71 4.41 2.44
N ALA A 68 -5.15 4.81 3.58
CA ALA A 68 -4.04 5.76 3.63
C ALA A 68 -2.80 5.23 2.91
N HIS A 69 -2.42 3.96 3.15
CA HIS A 69 -1.27 3.33 2.51
C HIS A 69 -1.44 3.24 0.98
N ASN A 70 -2.58 2.77 0.50
CA ASN A 70 -2.79 2.59 -0.94
C ASN A 70 -3.08 3.91 -1.68
N ALA A 71 -3.75 4.87 -1.05
CA ALA A 71 -3.98 6.18 -1.64
C ALA A 71 -2.67 6.96 -1.86
N ALA A 72 -1.60 6.68 -1.10
CA ALA A 72 -0.28 7.26 -1.34
C ALA A 72 0.23 7.03 -2.77
N PHE A 73 -0.10 5.88 -3.38
CA PHE A 73 0.24 5.57 -4.77
C PHE A 73 -0.53 6.43 -5.79
N LEU A 74 -1.64 7.05 -5.40
CA LEU A 74 -2.39 7.97 -6.25
C LEU A 74 -1.90 9.41 -6.11
N VAL A 75 -1.51 9.80 -4.91
CA VAL A 75 -1.06 11.16 -4.58
C VAL A 75 0.37 11.40 -5.02
N ASN A 76 1.26 10.50 -4.67
CA ASN A 76 2.68 10.69 -4.87
C ASN A 76 3.15 10.10 -6.20
N ARG A 77 3.49 11.00 -7.15
CA ARG A 77 4.03 10.61 -8.45
C ARG A 77 5.31 9.79 -8.31
N TRP A 78 6.17 10.11 -7.34
CA TRP A 78 7.43 9.41 -7.11
C TRP A 78 7.20 7.95 -6.67
N VAL A 79 6.28 7.70 -5.75
CA VAL A 79 5.91 6.34 -5.32
C VAL A 79 5.40 5.50 -6.49
N ARG A 80 4.61 6.10 -7.39
CA ARG A 80 4.16 5.43 -8.63
C ARG A 80 5.32 5.09 -9.56
N TRP A 81 6.26 6.02 -9.76
CA TRP A 81 7.43 5.79 -10.59
C TRP A 81 8.33 4.68 -10.03
N GLN A 82 8.61 4.69 -8.73
CA GLN A 82 9.37 3.62 -8.09
C GLN A 82 8.73 2.24 -8.31
N ARG A 83 7.41 2.14 -8.18
CA ARG A 83 6.69 0.89 -8.43
C ARG A 83 6.76 0.47 -9.91
N LEU A 84 6.63 1.40 -10.83
CA LEU A 84 6.76 1.12 -12.26
C LEU A 84 8.17 0.63 -12.60
N TRP A 85 9.20 1.29 -12.08
CA TRP A 85 10.59 0.88 -12.24
C TRP A 85 10.86 -0.50 -11.63
N ALA A 86 10.29 -0.83 -10.47
CA ALA A 86 10.41 -2.15 -9.88
C ALA A 86 9.85 -3.24 -10.82
N ILE A 87 8.68 -3.01 -11.39
CA ILE A 87 8.05 -3.95 -12.35
C ILE A 87 8.90 -4.07 -13.62
N LEU A 88 9.33 -2.96 -14.19
CA LEU A 88 10.14 -2.94 -15.41
C LEU A 88 11.47 -3.67 -15.20
N SER A 89 12.18 -3.39 -14.11
CA SER A 89 13.43 -4.06 -13.76
C SER A 89 13.24 -5.56 -13.52
N LEU A 90 12.11 -5.96 -12.91
CA LEU A 90 11.78 -7.38 -12.74
C LEU A 90 11.58 -8.06 -14.08
N VAL A 91 10.83 -7.45 -15.00
CA VAL A 91 10.60 -8.00 -16.34
C VAL A 91 11.92 -8.09 -17.12
N MET A 92 12.72 -7.03 -17.14
CA MET A 92 14.01 -7.03 -17.84
C MET A 92 14.96 -8.07 -17.25
N GLY A 93 15.09 -8.17 -15.93
CA GLY A 93 15.94 -9.17 -15.30
C GLY A 93 15.51 -10.61 -15.60
N THR A 94 14.20 -10.88 -15.70
CA THR A 94 13.70 -12.20 -16.09
C THR A 94 13.99 -12.51 -17.56
N LEU A 95 13.87 -11.52 -18.46
CA LEU A 95 14.21 -11.67 -19.88
C LEU A 95 15.71 -11.89 -20.08
N ASP A 96 16.57 -11.13 -19.37
CA ASP A 96 18.02 -11.30 -19.42
C ASP A 96 18.44 -12.71 -19.02
N ALA A 97 17.84 -13.25 -17.95
CA ALA A 97 18.13 -14.61 -17.50
C ALA A 97 17.56 -15.67 -18.44
N ALA A 98 16.30 -15.52 -18.89
CA ALA A 98 15.57 -16.58 -19.59
C ALA A 98 15.90 -16.66 -21.09
N ILE A 99 16.12 -15.51 -21.74
CA ILE A 99 16.29 -15.44 -23.20
C ILE A 99 17.77 -15.29 -23.58
N TRP A 100 18.46 -14.35 -22.91
CA TRP A 100 19.84 -14.03 -23.28
C TRP A 100 20.90 -14.71 -22.42
N HIS A 101 20.48 -15.49 -21.41
CA HIS A 101 21.36 -16.19 -20.47
C HIS A 101 22.41 -15.28 -19.80
N GLN A 102 22.08 -13.99 -19.64
CA GLN A 102 22.96 -12.98 -19.04
C GLN A 102 22.68 -12.85 -17.55
N TYR A 103 23.28 -13.74 -16.75
CA TYR A 103 22.99 -13.82 -15.31
C TYR A 103 23.50 -12.61 -14.49
N GLY A 104 24.59 -11.97 -14.91
CA GLY A 104 25.12 -10.79 -14.26
C GLY A 104 24.17 -9.58 -14.35
N PRO A 105 23.79 -9.13 -15.54
CA PRO A 105 22.78 -8.10 -15.73
C PRO A 105 21.43 -8.47 -15.10
N ALA A 106 20.98 -9.73 -15.23
CA ALA A 106 19.74 -10.21 -14.60
C ALA A 106 19.75 -10.01 -13.08
N ALA A 107 20.83 -10.41 -12.40
CA ALA A 107 20.98 -10.23 -10.96
C ALA A 107 20.92 -8.75 -10.56
N SER A 108 21.57 -7.87 -11.32
CA SER A 108 21.55 -6.42 -11.09
C SER A 108 20.15 -5.82 -11.25
N MET A 109 19.40 -6.26 -12.27
CA MET A 109 18.01 -5.81 -12.49
C MET A 109 17.05 -6.32 -11.39
N LEU A 110 17.22 -7.57 -10.95
CA LEU A 110 16.42 -8.12 -9.85
C LEU A 110 16.72 -7.43 -8.52
N PHE A 111 17.99 -7.10 -8.27
CA PHE A 111 18.36 -6.29 -7.12
C PHE A 111 17.72 -4.89 -7.17
N LEU A 112 17.81 -4.20 -8.32
CA LEU A 112 17.17 -2.90 -8.51
C LEU A 112 15.66 -2.97 -8.32
N ALA A 113 15.00 -3.99 -8.87
CA ALA A 113 13.57 -4.24 -8.66
C ALA A 113 13.21 -4.35 -7.17
N SER A 114 14.01 -5.09 -6.40
CA SER A 114 13.82 -5.28 -4.97
C SER A 114 13.97 -3.95 -4.20
N VAL A 115 15.00 -3.16 -4.49
CA VAL A 115 15.24 -1.85 -3.88
C VAL A 115 14.09 -0.89 -4.20
N MET A 116 13.65 -0.82 -5.46
CA MET A 116 12.57 0.08 -5.88
C MET A 116 11.22 -0.34 -5.28
N ALA A 117 10.93 -1.63 -5.21
CA ALA A 117 9.73 -2.14 -4.55
C ALA A 117 9.73 -1.79 -3.05
N TRP A 118 10.85 -2.01 -2.36
CA TRP A 118 11.02 -1.67 -0.95
C TRP A 118 10.84 -0.17 -0.69
N THR A 119 11.52 0.69 -1.45
CA THR A 119 11.42 2.14 -1.27
C THR A 119 10.02 2.66 -1.58
N SER A 120 9.29 2.06 -2.53
CA SER A 120 7.91 2.43 -2.80
C SER A 120 6.98 2.10 -1.63
N LEU A 121 7.14 0.92 -1.01
CA LEU A 121 6.39 0.53 0.18
C LEU A 121 6.69 1.44 1.37
N TRP A 122 7.98 1.72 1.61
CA TRP A 122 8.39 2.63 2.68
C TRP A 122 7.78 4.02 2.49
N ASN A 123 7.86 4.59 1.30
CA ASN A 123 7.26 5.88 1.03
C ASN A 123 5.75 5.87 1.24
N ALA A 124 5.04 4.81 0.85
CA ALA A 124 3.61 4.67 1.11
C ALA A 124 3.31 4.60 2.62
N ASP A 125 4.15 3.89 3.40
CA ASP A 125 4.05 3.83 4.86
C ASP A 125 4.24 5.22 5.49
N GLN A 126 5.21 6.02 5.02
CA GLN A 126 5.42 7.39 5.50
C GLN A 126 4.22 8.30 5.22
N TYR A 127 3.57 8.13 4.06
CA TYR A 127 2.32 8.84 3.77
C TYR A 127 1.19 8.42 4.72
N ALA A 128 1.06 7.13 5.01
CA ALA A 128 0.08 6.65 5.98
C ALA A 128 0.38 7.18 7.40
N VAL A 129 1.65 7.23 7.81
CA VAL A 129 2.06 7.82 9.10
C VAL A 129 1.70 9.31 9.18
N ARG A 130 1.87 10.07 8.10
CA ARG A 130 1.45 11.49 8.05
C ARG A 130 -0.07 11.65 8.17
N ALA A 131 -0.84 10.70 7.65
CA ALA A 131 -2.31 10.75 7.71
C ALA A 131 -2.86 10.29 9.07
N LEU A 132 -2.29 9.23 9.64
CA LEU A 132 -2.86 8.51 10.78
C LEU A 132 -2.06 8.65 12.08
N ASN A 133 -0.82 9.07 12.03
CA ASN A 133 0.30 8.95 12.98
C ASN A 133 0.90 7.53 13.07
N ALA A 134 2.10 7.42 13.65
CA ALA A 134 2.86 6.17 13.72
C ALA A 134 2.10 5.06 14.48
N ARG A 135 1.49 5.39 15.63
CA ARG A 135 0.78 4.40 16.47
C ARG A 135 -0.40 3.76 15.72
N ARG A 136 -1.22 4.57 15.04
CA ARG A 136 -2.36 4.07 14.26
C ARG A 136 -1.93 3.30 13.02
N SER A 137 -0.89 3.74 12.34
CA SER A 137 -0.34 3.05 11.18
C SER A 137 0.21 1.67 11.54
N ILE A 138 0.92 1.55 12.67
CA ILE A 138 1.42 0.27 13.18
C ILE A 138 0.25 -0.65 13.57
N ALA A 139 -0.76 -0.11 14.27
CA ALA A 139 -1.96 -0.88 14.63
C ALA A 139 -2.69 -1.37 13.36
N GLY A 140 -2.77 -0.55 12.32
CA GLY A 140 -3.36 -0.90 11.03
C GLY A 140 -2.60 -2.01 10.31
N LEU A 141 -1.27 -1.94 10.25
CA LEU A 141 -0.43 -3.00 9.69
C LEU A 141 -0.62 -4.33 10.44
N LYS A 142 -0.68 -4.30 11.76
CA LYS A 142 -0.96 -5.50 12.57
C LYS A 142 -2.37 -6.05 12.31
N ALA A 143 -3.37 -5.18 12.20
CA ALA A 143 -4.73 -5.57 11.85
C ALA A 143 -4.81 -6.22 10.45
N GLU A 144 -4.03 -5.72 9.47
CA GLU A 144 -3.89 -6.33 8.14
C GLU A 144 -3.33 -7.75 8.22
N ARG A 145 -2.28 -7.96 9.04
CA ARG A 145 -1.69 -9.29 9.24
C ARG A 145 -2.65 -10.26 9.92
N ALA A 146 -3.34 -9.80 10.96
CA ALA A 146 -4.36 -10.59 11.63
C ALA A 146 -5.50 -10.96 10.68
N PHE A 147 -5.99 -10.02 9.87
CA PHE A 147 -7.05 -10.23 8.89
C PHE A 147 -6.65 -11.24 7.80
N THR A 148 -5.39 -11.21 7.37
CA THR A 148 -4.87 -12.14 6.35
C THR A 148 -4.36 -13.45 6.91
N HIS A 149 -4.44 -13.66 8.22
CA HIS A 149 -3.88 -14.82 8.95
C HIS A 149 -2.37 -15.03 8.66
N LYS A 150 -1.65 -13.95 8.31
CA LYS A 150 -0.21 -13.99 8.05
C LYS A 150 0.56 -13.67 9.32
N LYS A 151 1.58 -14.50 9.60
CA LYS A 151 2.54 -14.19 10.67
C LYS A 151 3.31 -12.91 10.33
N GLU A 152 3.68 -12.17 11.37
CA GLU A 152 4.54 -11.01 11.24
C GLU A 152 5.89 -11.43 10.63
N SER A 153 6.27 -10.78 9.53
CA SER A 153 7.52 -11.08 8.83
C SER A 153 8.65 -10.17 9.31
N TRP A 154 9.89 -10.53 9.00
CA TRP A 154 11.03 -9.63 9.21
C TRP A 154 10.83 -8.27 8.53
N LEU A 155 10.23 -8.24 7.34
CA LEU A 155 9.90 -7.01 6.64
C LEU A 155 8.91 -6.15 7.43
N ASP A 156 7.90 -6.75 8.05
CA ASP A 156 6.93 -6.02 8.87
C ASP A 156 7.59 -5.40 10.11
N THR A 157 8.47 -6.14 10.77
CA THR A 157 9.25 -5.63 11.90
C THR A 157 10.09 -4.42 11.48
N ARG A 158 10.74 -4.48 10.31
CA ARG A 158 11.49 -3.35 9.73
C ARG A 158 10.58 -2.15 9.43
N ARG A 159 9.43 -2.36 8.80
CA ARG A 159 8.45 -1.31 8.52
C ARG A 159 7.99 -0.64 9.82
N ILE A 160 7.70 -1.41 10.87
CA ILE A 160 7.28 -0.89 12.18
C ILE A 160 8.37 0.01 12.79
N ARG A 161 9.64 -0.41 12.76
CA ARG A 161 10.76 0.42 13.24
C ARG A 161 10.84 1.75 12.49
N LEU A 162 10.78 1.70 11.17
CA LEU A 162 10.81 2.91 10.34
C LEU A 162 9.61 3.83 10.58
N MET A 163 8.41 3.29 10.82
CA MET A 163 7.25 4.10 11.19
C MET A 163 7.41 4.79 12.54
N ARG A 164 8.23 4.24 13.44
CA ARG A 164 8.59 4.87 14.74
C ARG A 164 9.68 5.93 14.60
N GLY A 165 10.28 6.09 13.43
CA GLY A 165 11.41 6.98 13.22
C GLY A 165 12.75 6.41 13.71
N GLU A 166 12.83 5.10 13.95
CA GLU A 166 14.07 4.43 14.31
C GLU A 166 14.99 4.32 13.07
N SER A 167 16.30 4.52 13.28
CA SER A 167 17.28 4.45 12.21
C SER A 167 17.37 3.07 11.56
N PHE A 168 17.89 3.04 10.33
CA PHE A 168 18.08 1.82 9.55
C PHE A 168 19.12 0.86 10.13
N PHE A 169 20.01 1.35 11.02
CA PHE A 169 21.15 0.63 11.60
C PHE A 169 20.97 0.40 13.07
#